data_582fada3d1ead5118896d2f70f82c961
#
_entry.id   582fada3d1ead5118896d2f70f82c961
#
_cell.length_a   1.000
_cell.length_b   1.000
_cell.length_c   1.000
_cell.angle_alpha   90.00
_cell.angle_beta   90.00
_cell.angle_gamma   90.00
#
_symmetry.space_group_name_H-M   'P 1'
#
loop_
_entity.id
_entity.type
_entity.pdbx_description
1 polymer ?
#
loop_
_entity_poly.entity_id
_entity_poly.type
_entity_poly.pdbx_seq_one_letter_code
_entity_poly.pdbx_strand_id
1 'polypeptide(L)'
;MARSRMSQHRPAGTPGRADAVPALPDLPEATVARLPEYLRALHHLAETGNDTVSSEELASAAGVNSAKLRKDLSQLGSYGTRGVGYDVALLIDQIEFVLGLTQRRAVALVGVGNLGHALAGYAGFASRGFRIAALFDADPARIGEEINGLVVRHIDDLPRVVAEEAITIGVIATPATAAQSVADQLVDAGVTSILNFAPCVLSVPDGVDVRKVDLAIELQILSFHEHRKAALTGLPTAAEPPEPGSETSPAPPATGLTALPGGLAAAGTSEATPTSTPTATPTGPLRSTNTEAIGS
;
A
#
# COMPACT_ATOMS: atom_id res chain seq x y z
N MET A 1 83.52 -21.94 21.34
CA MET A 1 82.93 -20.85 20.56
C MET A 1 81.56 -21.29 20.12
N ALA A 2 80.54 -20.97 20.89
CA ALA A 2 79.16 -21.33 20.59
C ALA A 2 78.41 -20.05 20.19
N ARG A 3 77.89 -19.94 18.93
CA ARG A 3 77.11 -18.82 18.48
C ARG A 3 75.63 -19.13 18.75
N SER A 4 75.05 -18.34 19.66
CA SER A 4 73.63 -18.30 19.97
C SER A 4 72.86 -17.80 18.79
N ARG A 5 71.85 -18.56 18.30
CA ARG A 5 70.89 -18.11 17.30
C ARG A 5 69.71 -17.42 18.00
N MET A 6 69.61 -16.14 17.81
CA MET A 6 68.47 -15.31 18.20
C MET A 6 67.28 -15.68 17.37
N SER A 7 66.25 -16.22 18.00
CA SER A 7 64.94 -16.49 17.43
C SER A 7 64.19 -15.16 17.28
N GLN A 8 63.93 -14.75 16.03
CA GLN A 8 63.09 -13.57 15.74
C GLN A 8 61.62 -13.92 15.97
N HIS A 9 61.07 -13.27 16.95
CA HIS A 9 59.63 -13.31 17.23
C HIS A 9 58.89 -12.52 16.14
N ARG A 10 58.06 -13.21 15.35
CA ARG A 10 57.15 -12.64 14.35
C ARG A 10 55.96 -12.03 15.08
N PRO A 11 55.60 -10.74 14.89
CA PRO A 11 54.44 -10.18 15.53
C PRO A 11 53.16 -10.83 14.94
N ALA A 12 52.23 -11.15 15.85
CA ALA A 12 50.91 -11.69 15.53
C ALA A 12 50.15 -10.75 14.58
N GLY A 13 49.52 -11.36 13.59
CA GLY A 13 48.72 -10.68 12.60
C GLY A 13 47.57 -9.87 13.24
N THR A 14 47.43 -8.67 12.78
CA THR A 14 46.28 -7.77 13.05
C THR A 14 44.97 -8.53 12.77
N PRO A 15 44.00 -8.54 13.71
CA PRO A 15 42.71 -9.15 13.43
C PRO A 15 42.07 -8.45 12.24
N GLY A 16 41.52 -9.26 11.32
CA GLY A 16 40.91 -8.84 10.10
C GLY A 16 39.86 -7.74 10.34
N ARG A 17 39.94 -6.73 9.51
CA ARG A 17 38.97 -5.67 9.39
C ARG A 17 37.61 -6.36 9.14
N ALA A 18 36.74 -6.35 10.16
CA ALA A 18 35.36 -6.76 10.00
C ALA A 18 34.81 -6.03 8.77
N ASP A 19 34.16 -6.77 7.88
CA ASP A 19 33.54 -6.25 6.66
C ASP A 19 32.63 -5.09 7.05
N ALA A 20 33.14 -3.88 6.85
CA ALA A 20 32.34 -2.67 7.05
C ALA A 20 31.29 -2.70 5.95
N VAL A 21 30.03 -2.80 6.34
CA VAL A 21 28.89 -2.60 5.43
C VAL A 21 29.15 -1.29 4.68
N PRO A 22 29.16 -1.30 3.34
CA PRO A 22 29.40 -0.08 2.57
C PRO A 22 28.40 0.99 3.03
N ALA A 23 28.90 2.17 3.33
CA ALA A 23 28.03 3.28 3.72
C ALA A 23 27.10 3.60 2.54
N LEU A 24 25.81 3.70 2.81
CA LEU A 24 24.84 4.15 1.79
C LEU A 24 25.17 5.58 1.39
N PRO A 25 25.13 5.91 0.08
CA PRO A 25 25.31 7.27 -0.38
C PRO A 25 24.18 8.17 0.15
N ASP A 26 24.51 9.39 0.52
CA ASP A 26 23.51 10.43 0.82
C ASP A 26 22.88 10.91 -0.50
N LEU A 27 21.64 10.47 -0.75
CA LEU A 27 20.93 10.71 -1.99
C LEU A 27 19.78 11.70 -1.77
N PRO A 28 19.61 12.68 -2.68
CA PRO A 28 18.41 13.52 -2.66
C PRO A 28 17.15 12.68 -2.79
N GLU A 29 16.11 13.00 -2.01
CA GLU A 29 14.82 12.31 -2.01
C GLU A 29 14.23 12.14 -3.42
N ALA A 30 14.34 13.18 -4.26
CA ALA A 30 13.89 13.14 -5.65
C ALA A 30 14.69 12.15 -6.51
N THR A 31 15.93 11.81 -6.17
CA THR A 31 16.71 10.76 -6.83
C THR A 31 16.23 9.40 -6.37
N VAL A 32 16.09 9.20 -5.06
CA VAL A 32 15.56 7.95 -4.47
C VAL A 32 14.20 7.59 -5.07
N ALA A 33 13.30 8.58 -5.23
CA ALA A 33 11.97 8.36 -5.80
C ALA A 33 11.99 7.84 -7.25
N ARG A 34 13.07 8.05 -8.00
CA ARG A 34 13.20 7.59 -9.39
C ARG A 34 13.92 6.24 -9.53
N LEU A 35 14.72 5.85 -8.55
CA LEU A 35 15.47 4.59 -8.62
C LEU A 35 14.59 3.36 -8.91
N PRO A 36 13.38 3.22 -8.34
CA PRO A 36 12.49 2.11 -8.67
C PRO A 36 12.09 2.06 -10.17
N GLU A 37 11.95 3.22 -10.81
CA GLU A 37 11.64 3.28 -12.25
C GLU A 37 12.83 2.84 -13.09
N TYR A 38 14.05 3.25 -12.69
CA TYR A 38 15.29 2.81 -13.36
C TYR A 38 15.48 1.30 -13.20
N LEU A 39 15.24 0.77 -12.00
CA LEU A 39 15.33 -0.66 -11.72
C LEU A 39 14.34 -1.47 -12.57
N ARG A 40 13.09 -1.01 -12.69
CA ARG A 40 12.08 -1.64 -13.53
C ARG A 40 12.49 -1.67 -15.00
N ALA A 41 13.02 -0.56 -15.50
CA ALA A 41 13.52 -0.47 -16.89
C ALA A 41 14.71 -1.42 -17.14
N LEU A 42 15.64 -1.50 -16.17
CA LEU A 42 16.79 -2.39 -16.23
C LEU A 42 16.40 -3.87 -16.21
N HIS A 43 15.47 -4.28 -15.35
CA HIS A 43 14.96 -5.66 -15.37
C HIS A 43 14.35 -6.04 -16.71
N HIS A 44 13.56 -5.14 -17.31
CA HIS A 44 13.00 -5.37 -18.65
C HIS A 44 14.09 -5.51 -19.71
N LEU A 45 15.14 -4.69 -19.64
CA LEU A 45 16.29 -4.78 -20.56
C LEU A 45 17.07 -6.09 -20.38
N ALA A 46 17.27 -6.53 -19.13
CA ALA A 46 17.91 -7.81 -18.84
C ALA A 46 17.09 -8.99 -19.38
N GLU A 47 15.77 -8.99 -19.21
CA GLU A 47 14.86 -10.02 -19.75
C GLU A 47 14.90 -10.09 -21.27
N THR A 48 15.18 -8.97 -21.96
CA THR A 48 15.33 -8.91 -23.42
C THR A 48 16.75 -9.19 -23.90
N GLY A 49 17.66 -9.57 -22.99
CA GLY A 49 19.02 -10.02 -23.33
C GLY A 49 20.03 -8.89 -23.58
N ASN A 50 19.78 -7.71 -23.02
CA ASN A 50 20.72 -6.59 -23.11
C ASN A 50 21.69 -6.61 -21.92
N ASP A 51 22.97 -6.86 -22.18
CA ASP A 51 24.03 -6.82 -21.17
C ASP A 51 24.49 -5.39 -20.86
N THR A 52 24.37 -4.49 -21.85
CA THR A 52 24.77 -3.08 -21.73
C THR A 52 23.66 -2.16 -22.25
N VAL A 53 23.56 -0.96 -21.68
CA VAL A 53 22.56 0.03 -22.07
C VAL A 53 23.16 1.44 -22.08
N SER A 54 22.83 2.24 -23.08
CA SER A 54 23.19 3.65 -23.10
C SER A 54 22.31 4.48 -22.13
N SER A 55 22.78 5.68 -21.76
CA SER A 55 21.97 6.60 -20.93
C SER A 55 20.71 7.07 -21.64
N GLU A 56 20.69 7.12 -22.95
CA GLU A 56 19.57 7.51 -23.78
C GLU A 56 18.49 6.43 -23.81
N GLU A 57 18.87 5.17 -24.01
CA GLU A 57 17.97 4.01 -24.01
C GLU A 57 17.35 3.79 -22.64
N LEU A 58 18.17 3.80 -21.57
CA LEU A 58 17.65 3.62 -20.20
C LEU A 58 16.72 4.77 -19.80
N ALA A 59 17.07 6.00 -20.14
CA ALA A 59 16.23 7.15 -19.87
C ALA A 59 14.89 7.10 -20.62
N SER A 60 14.91 6.66 -21.89
CA SER A 60 13.70 6.44 -22.67
C SER A 60 12.82 5.35 -22.05
N ALA A 61 13.41 4.21 -21.67
CA ALA A 61 12.70 3.11 -21.02
C ALA A 61 12.10 3.49 -19.66
N ALA A 62 12.79 4.36 -18.90
CA ALA A 62 12.35 4.85 -17.60
C ALA A 62 11.45 6.11 -17.68
N GLY A 63 11.20 6.66 -18.87
CA GLY A 63 10.37 7.85 -19.05
C GLY A 63 10.97 9.14 -18.49
N VAL A 64 12.30 9.25 -18.45
CA VAL A 64 13.02 10.42 -17.91
C VAL A 64 13.95 11.05 -18.95
N ASN A 65 14.50 12.21 -18.64
CA ASN A 65 15.54 12.84 -19.47
C ASN A 65 16.91 12.22 -19.19
N SER A 66 17.72 11.94 -20.26
CA SER A 66 19.02 11.29 -20.15
C SER A 66 20.06 12.11 -19.33
N ALA A 67 19.99 13.44 -19.34
CA ALA A 67 20.86 14.28 -18.50
C ALA A 67 20.50 14.12 -17.01
N LYS A 68 19.22 13.98 -16.69
CA LYS A 68 18.74 13.73 -15.33
C LYS A 68 19.17 12.34 -14.86
N LEU A 69 18.96 11.30 -15.68
CA LEU A 69 19.41 9.94 -15.41
C LEU A 69 20.91 9.91 -15.09
N ARG A 70 21.75 10.52 -15.95
CA ARG A 70 23.20 10.56 -15.73
C ARG A 70 23.57 11.24 -14.41
N LYS A 71 22.88 12.33 -14.06
CA LYS A 71 23.08 13.02 -12.77
C LYS A 71 22.71 12.12 -11.60
N ASP A 72 21.56 11.44 -11.66
CA ASP A 72 21.11 10.55 -10.60
C ASP A 72 22.08 9.37 -10.42
N LEU A 73 22.44 8.69 -11.52
CA LEU A 73 23.36 7.55 -11.48
C LEU A 73 24.78 7.95 -11.01
N SER A 74 25.21 9.17 -11.31
CA SER A 74 26.53 9.67 -10.82
C SER A 74 26.58 9.80 -9.31
N GLN A 75 25.43 9.97 -8.64
CA GLN A 75 25.33 10.02 -7.17
C GLN A 75 25.43 8.63 -6.53
N LEU A 76 25.06 7.56 -7.28
CA LEU A 76 25.25 6.18 -6.84
C LEU A 76 26.72 5.73 -6.94
N GLY A 77 27.48 6.32 -7.86
CA GLY A 77 28.87 5.99 -8.18
C GLY A 77 29.16 6.10 -9.68
N SER A 78 30.35 5.69 -10.08
CA SER A 78 30.80 5.76 -11.49
C SER A 78 30.62 4.39 -12.15
N TYR A 79 29.42 4.10 -12.65
CA TYR A 79 29.09 2.80 -13.27
C TYR A 79 29.07 2.81 -14.81
N GLY A 80 29.15 3.99 -15.41
CA GLY A 80 29.15 4.14 -16.87
C GLY A 80 30.55 4.23 -17.47
N THR A 81 30.78 3.49 -18.56
CA THR A 81 31.98 3.63 -19.37
C THR A 81 31.68 4.53 -20.57
N ARG A 82 32.52 5.58 -20.76
CA ARG A 82 32.32 6.53 -21.86
C ARG A 82 32.36 5.81 -23.19
N GLY A 83 31.29 5.95 -24.00
CA GLY A 83 31.14 5.33 -25.30
C GLY A 83 30.65 3.87 -25.30
N VAL A 84 30.50 3.25 -24.13
CA VAL A 84 29.98 1.88 -23.96
C VAL A 84 28.59 1.89 -23.32
N GLY A 85 28.36 2.73 -22.32
CA GLY A 85 27.13 2.76 -21.54
C GLY A 85 27.30 2.17 -20.14
N TYR A 86 26.23 1.61 -19.61
CA TYR A 86 26.16 0.97 -18.30
C TYR A 86 26.00 -0.54 -18.45
N ASP A 87 26.70 -1.29 -17.62
CA ASP A 87 26.45 -2.72 -17.43
C ASP A 87 25.11 -2.89 -16.69
N VAL A 88 24.18 -3.63 -17.30
CA VAL A 88 22.81 -3.78 -16.82
C VAL A 88 22.76 -4.53 -15.49
N ALA A 89 23.49 -5.65 -15.37
CA ALA A 89 23.50 -6.48 -14.17
C ALA A 89 24.12 -5.73 -12.99
N LEU A 90 25.26 -5.09 -13.20
CA LEU A 90 25.96 -4.30 -12.18
C LEU A 90 25.08 -3.13 -11.68
N LEU A 91 24.35 -2.48 -12.58
CA LEU A 91 23.49 -1.36 -12.21
C LEU A 91 22.23 -1.80 -11.46
N ILE A 92 21.67 -2.98 -11.79
CA ILE A 92 20.61 -3.62 -11.04
C ILE A 92 21.07 -3.87 -9.59
N ASP A 93 22.17 -4.60 -9.43
CA ASP A 93 22.72 -4.94 -8.11
C ASP A 93 22.94 -3.69 -7.22
N GLN A 94 23.47 -2.63 -7.84
CA GLN A 94 23.75 -1.39 -7.14
C GLN A 94 22.48 -0.65 -6.72
N ILE A 95 21.48 -0.58 -7.59
CA ILE A 95 20.21 0.08 -7.25
C ILE A 95 19.46 -0.74 -6.20
N GLU A 96 19.46 -2.06 -6.32
CA GLU A 96 18.85 -2.95 -5.31
C GLU A 96 19.52 -2.80 -3.95
N PHE A 97 20.86 -2.72 -3.91
CA PHE A 97 21.60 -2.47 -2.68
C PHE A 97 21.21 -1.14 -2.04
N VAL A 98 21.18 -0.05 -2.81
CA VAL A 98 20.83 1.29 -2.33
C VAL A 98 19.37 1.36 -1.84
N LEU A 99 18.46 0.70 -2.54
CA LEU A 99 17.04 0.61 -2.13
C LEU A 99 16.79 -0.39 -0.98
N GLY A 100 17.83 -1.11 -0.53
CA GLY A 100 17.71 -2.12 0.52
C GLY A 100 16.90 -3.35 0.12
N LEU A 101 16.81 -3.66 -1.17
CA LEU A 101 16.06 -4.78 -1.73
C LEU A 101 16.83 -6.11 -1.72
N THR A 102 18.08 -6.10 -1.31
CA THR A 102 18.92 -7.32 -1.18
C THR A 102 18.42 -8.26 -0.08
N GLN A 103 17.54 -7.80 0.78
CA GLN A 103 16.88 -8.59 1.83
C GLN A 103 15.36 -8.50 1.69
N ARG A 104 14.68 -9.63 1.95
CA ARG A 104 13.22 -9.62 2.02
C ARG A 104 12.75 -8.85 3.24
N ARG A 105 11.88 -7.87 3.03
CA ARG A 105 11.29 -7.05 4.09
C ARG A 105 9.93 -7.60 4.49
N ALA A 106 9.74 -7.81 5.80
CA ALA A 106 8.46 -8.19 6.36
C ALA A 106 7.58 -6.94 6.57
N VAL A 107 6.32 -7.04 6.18
CA VAL A 107 5.36 -5.94 6.15
C VAL A 107 4.12 -6.32 6.96
N ALA A 108 3.66 -5.44 7.85
CA ALA A 108 2.33 -5.51 8.46
C ALA A 108 1.32 -4.71 7.63
N LEU A 109 0.16 -5.28 7.37
CA LEU A 109 -0.96 -4.59 6.74
C LEU A 109 -2.09 -4.44 7.77
N VAL A 110 -2.46 -3.19 8.04
CA VAL A 110 -3.51 -2.84 9.00
C VAL A 110 -4.71 -2.24 8.27
N GLY A 111 -5.87 -2.84 8.50
CA GLY A 111 -7.11 -2.57 7.80
C GLY A 111 -7.30 -3.50 6.60
N VAL A 112 -8.19 -4.48 6.73
CA VAL A 112 -8.50 -5.47 5.68
C VAL A 112 -9.86 -5.24 5.03
N GLY A 113 -10.27 -3.97 4.91
CA GLY A 113 -11.37 -3.55 4.05
C GLY A 113 -11.07 -3.84 2.56
N ASN A 114 -11.85 -3.31 1.65
CA ASN A 114 -11.70 -3.59 0.21
C ASN A 114 -10.29 -3.34 -0.30
N LEU A 115 -9.67 -2.21 0.07
CA LEU A 115 -8.31 -1.88 -0.34
C LEU A 115 -7.28 -2.81 0.32
N GLY A 116 -7.37 -3.02 1.63
CA GLY A 116 -6.44 -3.89 2.34
C GLY A 116 -6.48 -5.33 1.85
N HIS A 117 -7.67 -5.86 1.58
CA HIS A 117 -7.83 -7.19 0.97
C HIS A 117 -7.14 -7.28 -0.40
N ALA A 118 -7.32 -6.28 -1.26
CA ALA A 118 -6.64 -6.22 -2.56
C ALA A 118 -5.11 -6.13 -2.42
N LEU A 119 -4.62 -5.34 -1.47
CA LEU A 119 -3.18 -5.19 -1.20
C LEU A 119 -2.57 -6.48 -0.63
N ALA A 120 -3.29 -7.20 0.24
CA ALA A 120 -2.82 -8.48 0.79
C ALA A 120 -2.55 -9.52 -0.30
N GLY A 121 -3.32 -9.49 -1.41
CA GLY A 121 -3.15 -10.38 -2.56
C GLY A 121 -2.25 -9.84 -3.67
N TYR A 122 -1.67 -8.66 -3.52
CA TYR A 122 -0.92 -8.04 -4.59
C TYR A 122 0.46 -8.68 -4.80
N ALA A 123 0.59 -9.51 -5.84
CA ALA A 123 1.82 -10.22 -6.18
C ALA A 123 3.03 -9.29 -6.43
N GLY A 124 2.79 -8.04 -6.79
CA GLY A 124 3.82 -7.02 -7.02
C GLY A 124 4.66 -6.67 -5.77
N PHE A 125 4.19 -6.97 -4.57
CA PHE A 125 5.00 -6.82 -3.36
C PHE A 125 6.05 -7.93 -3.28
N ALA A 126 5.63 -9.18 -3.42
CA ALA A 126 6.53 -10.33 -3.32
C ALA A 126 7.63 -10.31 -4.39
N SER A 127 7.30 -9.93 -5.63
CA SER A 127 8.27 -9.82 -6.73
C SER A 127 9.32 -8.73 -6.51
N ARG A 128 9.07 -7.79 -5.57
CA ARG A 128 9.98 -6.69 -5.22
C ARG A 128 10.63 -6.85 -3.84
N GLY A 129 10.59 -8.06 -3.26
CA GLY A 129 11.24 -8.34 -1.99
C GLY A 129 10.43 -7.99 -0.73
N PHE A 130 9.15 -7.60 -0.88
CA PHE A 130 8.26 -7.30 0.25
C PHE A 130 7.32 -8.48 0.51
N ARG A 131 7.36 -9.02 1.72
CA ARG A 131 6.45 -10.10 2.16
C ARG A 131 5.43 -9.53 3.13
N ILE A 132 4.14 -9.59 2.79
CA ILE A 132 3.11 -9.37 3.80
C ILE A 132 3.24 -10.50 4.82
N ALA A 133 3.63 -10.16 6.05
CA ALA A 133 3.89 -11.12 7.12
C ALA A 133 2.69 -11.27 8.05
N ALA A 134 1.89 -10.21 8.21
CA ALA A 134 0.73 -10.22 9.08
C ALA A 134 -0.35 -9.26 8.59
N LEU A 135 -1.60 -9.62 8.87
CA LEU A 135 -2.81 -8.84 8.59
C LEU A 135 -3.49 -8.51 9.92
N PHE A 136 -3.92 -7.26 10.07
CA PHE A 136 -4.60 -6.78 11.28
C PHE A 136 -5.86 -6.00 10.94
N ASP A 137 -6.86 -6.15 11.80
CA ASP A 137 -8.05 -5.32 11.78
C ASP A 137 -8.57 -5.13 13.23
N ALA A 138 -9.40 -4.13 13.44
CA ALA A 138 -10.11 -3.91 14.70
C ALA A 138 -11.55 -4.45 14.66
N ASP A 139 -12.09 -4.74 13.48
CA ASP A 139 -13.44 -5.26 13.29
C ASP A 139 -13.51 -6.75 13.67
N PRO A 140 -14.26 -7.12 14.72
CA PRO A 140 -14.43 -8.52 15.12
C PRO A 140 -14.96 -9.44 14.00
N ALA A 141 -15.69 -8.88 13.03
CA ALA A 141 -16.24 -9.66 11.92
C ALA A 141 -15.15 -10.11 10.92
N ARG A 142 -13.99 -9.46 10.96
CA ARG A 142 -12.86 -9.77 10.08
C ARG A 142 -11.79 -10.63 10.74
N ILE A 143 -11.77 -10.65 12.07
CA ILE A 143 -10.76 -11.39 12.82
C ILE A 143 -10.98 -12.90 12.62
N GLY A 144 -9.90 -13.60 12.25
CA GLY A 144 -9.94 -15.01 11.91
C GLY A 144 -10.22 -15.28 10.42
N GLU A 145 -10.55 -14.29 9.61
CA GLU A 145 -10.63 -14.41 8.16
C GLU A 145 -9.27 -14.81 7.60
N GLU A 146 -9.24 -15.73 6.64
CA GLU A 146 -8.02 -16.11 5.94
C GLU A 146 -7.94 -15.41 4.58
N ILE A 147 -6.89 -14.63 4.36
CA ILE A 147 -6.63 -13.92 3.12
C ILE A 147 -5.23 -14.29 2.62
N ASN A 148 -5.16 -14.96 1.47
CA ASN A 148 -3.91 -15.41 0.84
C ASN A 148 -2.99 -16.23 1.78
N GLY A 149 -3.57 -17.09 2.60
CA GLY A 149 -2.84 -17.93 3.54
C GLY A 149 -2.43 -17.23 4.83
N LEU A 150 -2.87 -15.99 5.06
CA LEU A 150 -2.65 -15.25 6.29
C LEU A 150 -3.96 -15.05 7.03
N VAL A 151 -3.96 -15.34 8.33
CA VAL A 151 -5.12 -15.10 9.20
C VAL A 151 -5.10 -13.67 9.69
N VAL A 152 -6.24 -12.97 9.57
CA VAL A 152 -6.44 -11.62 10.11
C VAL A 152 -6.46 -11.69 11.62
N ARG A 153 -5.61 -10.89 12.28
CA ARG A 153 -5.44 -10.81 13.73
C ARG A 153 -6.04 -9.52 14.27
N HIS A 154 -6.37 -9.52 15.55
CA HIS A 154 -6.76 -8.29 16.22
C HIS A 154 -5.58 -7.31 16.28
N ILE A 155 -5.85 -6.01 16.17
CA ILE A 155 -4.81 -4.97 16.18
C ILE A 155 -3.98 -4.99 17.48
N ASP A 156 -4.53 -5.44 18.59
CA ASP A 156 -3.83 -5.56 19.89
C ASP A 156 -2.68 -6.60 19.85
N ASP A 157 -2.70 -7.54 18.89
CA ASP A 157 -1.60 -8.50 18.70
C ASP A 157 -0.38 -7.88 17.99
N LEU A 158 -0.52 -6.65 17.48
CA LEU A 158 0.48 -6.00 16.63
C LEU A 158 1.87 -5.95 17.27
N PRO A 159 2.07 -5.51 18.53
CA PRO A 159 3.42 -5.42 19.12
C PRO A 159 4.13 -6.78 19.17
N ARG A 160 3.39 -7.83 19.55
CA ARG A 160 3.92 -9.18 19.63
C ARG A 160 4.34 -9.70 18.25
N VAL A 161 3.46 -9.57 17.26
CA VAL A 161 3.70 -10.09 15.91
C VAL A 161 4.79 -9.31 15.18
N VAL A 162 4.87 -7.98 15.38
CA VAL A 162 5.96 -7.15 14.83
C VAL A 162 7.30 -7.66 15.30
N ALA A 163 7.44 -8.02 16.58
CA ALA A 163 8.66 -8.56 17.13
C ALA A 163 8.96 -9.98 16.62
N GLU A 164 7.96 -10.87 16.59
CA GLU A 164 8.10 -12.26 16.13
C GLU A 164 8.51 -12.36 14.66
N GLU A 165 7.90 -11.54 13.78
CA GLU A 165 8.10 -11.55 12.33
C GLU A 165 9.19 -10.57 11.86
N ALA A 166 9.83 -9.85 12.77
CA ALA A 166 10.83 -8.81 12.49
C ALA A 166 10.30 -7.77 11.46
N ILE A 167 9.07 -7.31 11.65
CA ILE A 167 8.41 -6.37 10.76
C ILE A 167 9.02 -4.98 10.93
N THR A 168 9.40 -4.35 9.82
CA THR A 168 9.97 -3.00 9.81
C THR A 168 9.13 -2.00 9.03
N ILE A 169 8.17 -2.48 8.25
CA ILE A 169 7.30 -1.65 7.40
C ILE A 169 5.85 -1.91 7.76
N GLY A 170 5.08 -0.83 7.99
CA GLY A 170 3.64 -0.87 8.19
C GLY A 170 2.90 -0.31 6.97
N VAL A 171 1.81 -0.95 6.57
CA VAL A 171 0.87 -0.43 5.57
C VAL A 171 -0.44 -0.13 6.26
N ILE A 172 -0.90 1.11 6.18
CA ILE A 172 -2.17 1.57 6.77
C ILE A 172 -3.21 1.70 5.66
N ALA A 173 -4.25 0.87 5.71
CA ALA A 173 -5.38 0.89 4.78
C ALA A 173 -6.73 1.03 5.53
N THR A 174 -6.72 1.81 6.63
CA THR A 174 -7.87 2.10 7.49
C THR A 174 -8.54 3.41 7.10
N PRO A 175 -9.77 3.68 7.58
CA PRO A 175 -10.37 5.01 7.49
C PRO A 175 -9.52 6.09 8.18
N ALA A 176 -9.63 7.34 7.74
CA ALA A 176 -8.87 8.47 8.29
C ALA A 176 -8.99 8.62 9.80
N THR A 177 -10.15 8.30 10.37
CA THR A 177 -10.44 8.40 11.81
C THR A 177 -9.63 7.42 12.67
N ALA A 178 -9.18 6.29 12.11
CA ALA A 178 -8.39 5.28 12.81
C ALA A 178 -6.89 5.37 12.49
N ALA A 179 -6.51 6.04 11.42
CA ALA A 179 -5.16 5.97 10.85
C ALA A 179 -4.07 6.47 11.81
N GLN A 180 -4.32 7.54 12.56
CA GLN A 180 -3.34 8.07 13.53
C GLN A 180 -3.10 7.07 14.65
N SER A 181 -4.14 6.53 15.26
CA SER A 181 -3.99 5.54 16.34
C SER A 181 -3.26 4.27 15.87
N VAL A 182 -3.48 3.84 14.62
CA VAL A 182 -2.75 2.72 14.02
C VAL A 182 -1.28 3.07 13.79
N ALA A 183 -1.00 4.30 13.34
CA ALA A 183 0.38 4.76 13.17
C ALA A 183 1.13 4.77 14.51
N ASP A 184 0.50 5.28 15.57
CA ASP A 184 1.07 5.32 16.92
C ASP A 184 1.40 3.89 17.40
N GLN A 185 0.48 2.93 17.24
CA GLN A 185 0.70 1.53 17.63
C GLN A 185 1.84 0.86 16.81
N LEU A 186 1.94 1.16 15.51
CA LEU A 186 3.03 0.67 14.67
C LEU A 186 4.38 1.21 15.15
N VAL A 187 4.45 2.49 15.45
CA VAL A 187 5.67 3.17 15.96
C VAL A 187 6.06 2.63 17.32
N ASP A 188 5.11 2.49 18.24
CA ASP A 188 5.33 1.93 19.58
C ASP A 188 5.82 0.48 19.52
N ALA A 189 5.42 -0.27 18.49
CA ALA A 189 5.90 -1.63 18.23
C ALA A 189 7.29 -1.67 17.55
N GLY A 190 7.88 -0.53 17.18
CA GLY A 190 9.21 -0.43 16.59
C GLY A 190 9.23 -0.34 15.06
N VAL A 191 8.09 -0.15 14.41
CA VAL A 191 8.02 0.09 12.96
C VAL A 191 8.50 1.50 12.65
N THR A 192 9.45 1.62 11.72
CA THR A 192 10.07 2.92 11.36
C THR A 192 9.70 3.40 9.96
N SER A 193 8.97 2.62 9.18
CA SER A 193 8.56 3.00 7.82
C SER A 193 7.08 2.68 7.61
N ILE A 194 6.30 3.68 7.18
CA ILE A 194 4.85 3.56 7.05
C ILE A 194 4.41 3.98 5.64
N LEU A 195 3.67 3.09 4.96
CA LEU A 195 2.96 3.40 3.73
C LEU A 195 1.49 3.67 4.08
N ASN A 196 1.07 4.93 3.98
CA ASN A 196 -0.26 5.39 4.38
C ASN A 196 -1.19 5.57 3.17
N PHE A 197 -2.25 4.76 3.10
CA PHE A 197 -3.34 4.90 2.14
C PHE A 197 -4.55 5.66 2.70
N ALA A 198 -4.56 5.93 4.01
CA ALA A 198 -5.65 6.72 4.60
C ALA A 198 -5.60 8.17 4.11
N PRO A 199 -6.76 8.81 3.82
CA PRO A 199 -6.81 10.17 3.29
C PRO A 199 -6.56 11.25 4.38
N CYS A 200 -5.48 11.07 5.16
CA CYS A 200 -5.06 12.02 6.19
C CYS A 200 -3.53 12.13 6.25
N VAL A 201 -3.05 13.18 6.88
CA VAL A 201 -1.65 13.34 7.23
C VAL A 201 -1.44 12.72 8.62
N LEU A 202 -0.39 11.92 8.76
CA LEU A 202 0.00 11.31 10.03
C LEU A 202 1.06 12.18 10.70
N SER A 203 0.97 12.27 12.02
CA SER A 203 2.01 12.87 12.86
C SER A 203 2.83 11.73 13.47
N VAL A 204 4.13 11.70 13.19
CA VAL A 204 5.03 10.67 13.68
C VAL A 204 6.29 11.29 14.28
N PRO A 205 7.01 10.60 15.18
CA PRO A 205 8.28 11.06 15.71
C PRO A 205 9.37 11.18 14.64
N ASP A 206 10.41 11.95 14.94
CA ASP A 206 11.62 11.96 14.13
C ASP A 206 12.21 10.55 13.99
N GLY A 207 12.65 10.21 12.77
CA GLY A 207 13.20 8.90 12.45
C GLY A 207 12.17 7.86 11.99
N VAL A 208 10.90 8.24 11.87
CA VAL A 208 9.86 7.44 11.23
C VAL A 208 9.51 8.04 9.86
N ASP A 209 9.70 7.26 8.81
CA ASP A 209 9.40 7.66 7.45
C ASP A 209 7.94 7.34 7.08
N VAL A 210 7.21 8.33 6.59
CA VAL A 210 5.83 8.14 6.11
C VAL A 210 5.72 8.48 4.64
N ARG A 211 5.21 7.54 3.85
CA ARG A 211 4.82 7.74 2.45
C ARG A 211 3.31 7.69 2.33
N LYS A 212 2.70 8.81 1.93
CA LYS A 212 1.27 8.88 1.64
C LYS A 212 1.00 8.48 0.19
N VAL A 213 0.02 7.61 -0.01
CA VAL A 213 -0.52 7.25 -1.32
C VAL A 213 -1.97 7.71 -1.37
N ASP A 214 -2.27 8.69 -2.24
CA ASP A 214 -3.62 9.24 -2.38
C ASP A 214 -4.02 9.24 -3.85
N LEU A 215 -4.81 8.22 -4.22
CA LEU A 215 -5.25 8.03 -5.60
C LEU A 215 -6.18 9.16 -6.08
N ALA A 216 -6.89 9.82 -5.17
CA ALA A 216 -7.75 10.94 -5.53
C ALA A 216 -6.92 12.17 -5.96
N ILE A 217 -5.78 12.41 -5.33
CA ILE A 217 -4.86 13.49 -5.74
C ILE A 217 -4.34 13.23 -7.17
N GLU A 218 -3.97 11.99 -7.50
CA GLU A 218 -3.52 11.64 -8.85
C GLU A 218 -4.61 11.90 -9.90
N LEU A 219 -5.87 11.58 -9.58
CA LEU A 219 -7.02 11.88 -10.46
C LEU A 219 -7.25 13.39 -10.59
N GLN A 220 -7.06 14.18 -9.53
CA GLN A 220 -7.17 15.65 -9.59
C GLN A 220 -6.08 16.24 -10.50
N ILE A 221 -4.85 15.72 -10.45
CA ILE A 221 -3.77 16.12 -11.35
C ILE A 221 -4.13 15.79 -12.81
N LEU A 222 -4.69 14.61 -13.07
CA LEU A 222 -5.16 14.23 -14.40
C LEU A 222 -6.31 15.14 -14.88
N SER A 223 -7.23 15.49 -14.00
CA SER A 223 -8.32 16.43 -14.30
C SER A 223 -7.79 17.80 -14.73
N PHE A 224 -6.76 18.32 -14.07
CA PHE A 224 -6.08 19.54 -14.50
C PHE A 224 -5.51 19.41 -15.92
N HIS A 225 -4.87 18.29 -16.25
CA HIS A 225 -4.33 18.05 -17.58
C HIS A 225 -5.40 17.99 -18.65
N GLU A 226 -6.55 17.35 -18.37
CA GLU A 226 -7.70 17.30 -19.27
C GLU A 226 -8.30 18.69 -19.49
N HIS A 227 -8.52 19.43 -18.42
CA HIS A 227 -9.01 20.80 -18.52
C HIS A 227 -8.08 21.69 -19.38
N ARG A 228 -6.77 21.58 -19.19
CA ARG A 228 -5.78 22.30 -19.99
C ARG A 228 -5.83 21.91 -21.47
N LYS A 229 -6.00 20.62 -21.80
CA LYS A 229 -6.13 20.16 -23.19
C LYS A 229 -7.43 20.72 -23.82
N ALA A 230 -8.55 20.67 -23.13
CA ALA A 230 -9.82 21.22 -23.59
C ALA A 230 -9.72 22.71 -23.89
N ALA A 231 -9.05 23.49 -23.02
CA ALA A 231 -8.81 24.93 -23.23
C ALA A 231 -7.94 25.21 -24.47
N LEU A 232 -6.98 24.35 -24.79
CA LEU A 232 -6.11 24.50 -25.98
C LEU A 232 -6.80 24.09 -27.28
N THR A 233 -7.76 23.16 -27.22
CA THR A 233 -8.46 22.62 -28.40
C THR A 233 -9.79 23.31 -28.69
N GLY A 234 -10.22 24.26 -27.86
CA GLY A 234 -11.48 24.98 -27.99
C GLY A 234 -12.73 24.07 -27.83
N LEU A 235 -12.54 22.87 -27.26
CA LEU A 235 -13.68 21.99 -26.93
C LEU A 235 -14.39 22.56 -25.69
N PRO A 236 -15.76 22.63 -25.72
CA PRO A 236 -16.49 23.09 -24.55
C PRO A 236 -16.19 22.18 -23.34
N THR A 237 -15.77 22.81 -22.26
CA THR A 237 -15.68 22.14 -20.96
C THR A 237 -17.05 21.54 -20.64
N ALA A 238 -17.11 20.28 -20.23
CA ALA A 238 -18.34 19.63 -19.78
C ALA A 238 -19.07 20.56 -18.81
N ALA A 239 -20.38 20.73 -19.05
CA ALA A 239 -21.23 21.64 -18.28
C ALA A 239 -21.06 21.38 -16.79
N GLU A 240 -20.93 22.48 -16.06
CA GLU A 240 -20.95 22.53 -14.59
C GLU A 240 -22.09 21.67 -14.06
N PRO A 241 -21.86 20.79 -13.07
CA PRO A 241 -22.96 20.03 -12.48
C PRO A 241 -23.96 21.02 -11.90
N PRO A 242 -25.28 20.78 -12.03
CA PRO A 242 -26.31 21.70 -11.52
C PRO A 242 -26.07 21.91 -10.03
N GLU A 243 -26.01 23.18 -9.62
CA GLU A 243 -25.92 23.62 -8.23
C GLU A 243 -26.99 22.90 -7.40
N PRO A 244 -26.65 22.30 -6.25
CA PRO A 244 -27.67 21.72 -5.36
C PRO A 244 -28.40 22.89 -4.68
N GLY A 245 -29.54 23.30 -5.21
CA GLY A 245 -30.37 24.29 -4.50
C GLY A 245 -31.22 25.23 -5.33
N SER A 246 -31.46 25.05 -6.62
CA SER A 246 -32.55 25.79 -7.30
C SER A 246 -33.82 24.95 -7.34
N GLU A 247 -34.48 24.82 -6.19
CA GLU A 247 -35.90 24.43 -6.18
C GLU A 247 -36.69 25.54 -6.87
N THR A 248 -37.10 25.23 -8.11
CA THR A 248 -38.11 26.02 -8.81
C THR A 248 -39.41 25.89 -8.03
N SER A 249 -39.74 26.95 -7.28
CA SER A 249 -41.02 27.08 -6.62
C SER A 249 -42.16 26.88 -7.66
N PRO A 250 -43.12 25.98 -7.43
CA PRO A 250 -44.25 25.85 -8.35
C PRO A 250 -45.09 27.10 -8.30
N ALA A 251 -45.39 27.65 -9.50
CA ALA A 251 -46.30 28.78 -9.68
C ALA A 251 -47.70 28.47 -9.10
N PRO A 252 -48.39 29.45 -8.50
CA PRO A 252 -49.73 29.24 -7.96
C PRO A 252 -50.76 29.00 -9.09
N PRO A 253 -51.75 28.12 -8.88
CA PRO A 253 -52.79 27.86 -9.90
C PRO A 253 -53.72 29.06 -10.02
N ALA A 254 -53.98 29.40 -11.29
CA ALA A 254 -54.93 30.43 -11.67
C ALA A 254 -56.37 30.06 -11.22
N THR A 255 -56.96 30.99 -10.50
CA THR A 255 -58.35 30.97 -10.04
C THR A 255 -59.30 31.07 -11.23
N GLY A 256 -60.10 30.02 -11.47
CA GLY A 256 -61.28 30.06 -12.35
C GLY A 256 -62.51 29.60 -11.59
N LEU A 257 -63.40 30.55 -11.30
CA LEU A 257 -64.74 30.33 -10.71
C LEU A 257 -65.60 29.47 -11.63
N THR A 258 -66.34 28.49 -11.10
CA THR A 258 -67.81 28.34 -11.39
C THR A 258 -68.48 27.32 -10.47
N ALA A 259 -69.41 27.79 -9.66
CA ALA A 259 -70.70 27.31 -9.09
C ALA A 259 -70.96 25.79 -8.86
N LEU A 260 -71.30 25.52 -7.65
CA LEU A 260 -72.19 24.59 -6.92
C LEU A 260 -73.41 23.99 -7.70
N PRO A 261 -74.25 23.00 -7.16
CA PRO A 261 -74.27 22.39 -5.85
C PRO A 261 -74.70 20.88 -5.82
N GLY A 262 -74.57 20.29 -4.58
CA GLY A 262 -75.56 19.27 -4.17
C GLY A 262 -75.10 17.95 -3.67
N GLY A 263 -75.37 17.64 -2.42
CA GLY A 263 -75.80 16.32 -1.98
C GLY A 263 -74.92 15.51 -1.05
N LEU A 264 -75.11 15.69 0.23
CA LEU A 264 -75.51 14.75 1.31
C LEU A 264 -74.77 13.43 1.52
N ALA A 265 -74.29 13.33 2.78
CA ALA A 265 -74.49 12.25 3.77
C ALA A 265 -73.53 11.06 3.81
N ALA A 266 -72.92 10.95 4.89
CA ALA A 266 -72.94 10.00 6.02
C ALA A 266 -71.84 8.97 6.15
N ALA A 267 -71.11 9.13 7.20
CA ALA A 267 -70.89 8.23 8.37
C ALA A 267 -70.30 6.83 8.12
N GLY A 268 -69.32 6.52 8.93
CA GLY A 268 -68.94 5.14 9.20
C GLY A 268 -67.56 4.97 9.79
N THR A 269 -67.46 5.17 11.06
CA THR A 269 -66.55 4.66 12.09
C THR A 269 -66.06 3.21 11.90
N SER A 270 -64.89 2.95 12.46
CA SER A 270 -64.49 1.77 13.28
C SER A 270 -63.15 1.21 12.84
N GLU A 271 -62.10 1.40 13.57
CA GLU A 271 -61.56 0.58 14.66
C GLU A 271 -61.27 -0.89 14.35
N ALA A 272 -60.04 -1.27 14.48
CA ALA A 272 -59.52 -2.34 15.36
C ALA A 272 -58.31 -3.09 14.82
N THR A 273 -57.23 -2.95 15.48
CA THR A 273 -56.19 -4.02 15.73
C THR A 273 -56.89 -5.17 16.52
N PRO A 274 -56.39 -6.36 16.80
CA PRO A 274 -54.98 -6.81 16.81
C PRO A 274 -54.77 -8.33 16.53
N THR A 275 -53.49 -8.79 16.73
CA THR A 275 -53.10 -10.05 17.40
C THR A 275 -53.10 -11.35 16.57
N SER A 276 -51.97 -12.02 16.38
CA SER A 276 -51.46 -13.09 17.27
C SER A 276 -50.46 -14.03 16.56
N THR A 277 -49.40 -14.29 17.24
CA THR A 277 -48.53 -15.49 17.15
C THR A 277 -49.33 -16.80 17.41
N PRO A 278 -48.91 -18.00 16.97
CA PRO A 278 -48.24 -18.88 17.89
C PRO A 278 -47.11 -19.77 17.29
N THR A 279 -46.04 -19.92 17.98
CA THR A 279 -45.49 -21.09 18.73
C THR A 279 -45.88 -22.46 18.27
N ALA A 280 -44.87 -23.28 17.92
CA ALA A 280 -44.75 -24.70 18.31
C ALA A 280 -43.37 -25.29 17.98
N THR A 281 -42.62 -25.59 19.02
CA THR A 281 -41.70 -26.72 19.17
C THR A 281 -42.54 -27.88 19.74
N PRO A 282 -42.10 -29.16 19.89
CA PRO A 282 -40.79 -29.80 19.76
C PRO A 282 -40.84 -31.23 19.15
N THR A 283 -39.77 -31.93 19.12
CA THR A 283 -39.56 -33.32 19.59
C THR A 283 -38.34 -33.98 18.92
N GLY A 284 -37.40 -34.34 19.75
CA GLY A 284 -36.20 -35.12 19.47
C GLY A 284 -36.48 -36.63 19.49
N PRO A 285 -35.58 -37.51 19.99
CA PRO A 285 -34.26 -37.88 19.48
C PRO A 285 -34.22 -39.40 19.13
N LEU A 286 -33.13 -39.90 18.50
CA LEU A 286 -32.69 -41.31 18.57
C LEU A 286 -31.27 -41.37 17.97
N ARG A 287 -30.27 -41.59 18.79
CA ARG A 287 -29.62 -42.85 19.27
C ARG A 287 -29.17 -43.78 18.16
N SER A 288 -27.96 -43.97 18.16
CA SER A 288 -27.07 -45.10 18.49
C SER A 288 -26.24 -45.58 17.32
N THR A 289 -25.07 -45.72 17.61
CA THR A 289 -24.16 -46.83 17.95
C THR A 289 -23.22 -47.25 16.86
N ASN A 290 -22.00 -47.22 17.28
CA ASN A 290 -21.02 -48.36 17.29
C ASN A 290 -20.32 -48.63 15.96
N THR A 291 -19.10 -48.86 15.91
CA THR A 291 -18.15 -49.74 16.58
C THR A 291 -16.97 -49.98 15.64
N GLU A 292 -15.79 -49.92 16.22
CA GLU A 292 -14.60 -50.74 15.96
C GLU A 292 -14.08 -50.88 14.52
N ALA A 293 -12.88 -50.95 14.24
CA ALA A 293 -11.58 -51.17 14.87
C ALA A 293 -10.61 -51.69 13.82
N ILE A 294 -9.34 -51.54 14.08
CA ILE A 294 -8.21 -52.43 13.74
C ILE A 294 -7.65 -52.36 12.31
N GLY A 295 -6.47 -51.86 12.18
CA GLY A 295 -5.29 -52.72 12.07
C GLY A 295 -4.54 -52.58 10.75
N SER A 296 -3.39 -52.29 10.88
CA SER A 296 -2.09 -52.66 10.31
C SER A 296 -1.30 -51.46 9.83
#